data_2ef44dedfddccf09ca1e21c5085b809d
#
_entry.id   2ef44dedfddccf09ca1e21c5085b809d
#
_cell.length_a   1.000
_cell.length_b   1.000
_cell.length_c   1.000
_cell.angle_alpha   90.00
_cell.angle_beta   90.00
_cell.angle_gamma   90.00
#
_symmetry.space_group_name_H-M   'P 1'
#
loop_
_entity.id
_entity.type
_entity.pdbx_description
1 polymer ?
#
loop_
_entity_poly.entity_id
_entity_poly.type
_entity_poly.pdbx_seq_one_letter_code
_entity_poly.pdbx_strand_id
1 'polypeptide(L)'
;MNYYALTDIGKVRNKNQDQATVIENVKDQVIAIVCDGMGGHRAGEIASRVVMDQFVNCFDSIPPFDNVDELKKWVNETIYEADAIVKRMAKQNVEHHGMGTTIVVAILMDNVIYISHVGDSRAYVLKNDQLMQLTKDHTLVNALVDRGAISEEEAVNHSQKNVLTQAIGADTELTPSFIELESVSY
;
A
#
# COMPACT_ATOMS: atom_id res chain seq x y z
N MET A 1 9.07 19.86 -6.02
CA MET A 1 8.13 18.96 -6.72
C MET A 1 6.70 19.35 -6.34
N ASN A 2 5.70 19.14 -7.22
CA ASN A 2 4.29 19.34 -6.86
C ASN A 2 3.68 17.97 -6.56
N TYR A 3 3.00 17.84 -5.42
CA TYR A 3 2.30 16.63 -5.02
C TYR A 3 0.93 16.96 -4.43
N TYR A 4 0.03 16.01 -4.51
CA TYR A 4 -1.33 16.17 -4.03
C TYR A 4 -1.87 14.84 -3.49
N ALA A 5 -2.58 14.88 -2.37
CA ALA A 5 -3.27 13.73 -1.79
C ALA A 5 -4.77 14.02 -1.66
N LEU A 6 -5.60 13.09 -2.10
CA LEU A 6 -7.05 13.20 -2.04
C LEU A 6 -7.67 11.85 -1.67
N THR A 7 -8.68 11.88 -0.84
CA THR A 7 -9.57 10.75 -0.58
C THR A 7 -11.01 11.23 -0.56
N ASP A 8 -11.95 10.41 -1.04
CA ASP A 8 -13.36 10.72 -1.13
C ASP A 8 -14.22 9.49 -0.85
N ILE A 9 -15.32 9.67 -0.12
CA ILE A 9 -16.23 8.58 0.26
C ILE A 9 -16.96 7.95 -0.94
N GLY A 10 -17.04 8.68 -2.06
CA GLY A 10 -17.82 8.29 -3.23
C GLY A 10 -19.34 8.38 -3.01
N LYS A 11 -20.09 7.85 -3.99
CA LYS A 11 -21.57 7.98 -4.03
C LYS A 11 -22.32 6.84 -3.36
N VAL A 12 -21.67 5.73 -3.04
CA VAL A 12 -22.29 4.46 -2.63
C VAL A 12 -21.99 4.11 -1.19
N ARG A 13 -20.78 4.43 -0.71
CA ARG A 13 -20.33 4.09 0.63
C ARG A 13 -20.86 5.07 1.68
N ASN A 14 -21.11 4.56 2.89
CA ASN A 14 -21.49 5.40 4.04
C ASN A 14 -20.29 5.91 4.85
N LYS A 15 -19.10 5.36 4.60
CA LYS A 15 -17.84 5.71 5.27
C LYS A 15 -16.70 5.58 4.27
N ASN A 16 -15.74 6.48 4.43
CA ASN A 16 -14.47 6.39 3.76
C ASN A 16 -13.50 5.62 4.66
N GLN A 17 -12.95 4.52 4.16
CA GLN A 17 -11.96 3.68 4.86
C GLN A 17 -10.55 3.85 4.28
N ASP A 18 -10.42 4.71 3.26
CA ASP A 18 -9.16 5.00 2.60
C ASP A 18 -8.42 6.12 3.33
N GLN A 19 -7.09 6.03 3.31
CA GLN A 19 -6.20 7.09 3.77
C GLN A 19 -5.19 7.40 2.67
N ALA A 20 -4.86 8.68 2.51
CA ALA A 20 -3.82 9.14 1.59
C ALA A 20 -3.05 10.31 2.21
N THR A 21 -1.74 10.30 2.10
CA THR A 21 -0.88 11.41 2.54
C THR A 21 0.39 11.52 1.72
N VAL A 22 0.99 12.70 1.75
CA VAL A 22 2.34 12.96 1.25
C VAL A 22 3.07 13.82 2.27
N ILE A 23 4.27 13.43 2.66
CA ILE A 23 5.14 14.20 3.56
C ILE A 23 6.56 14.24 3.00
N GLU A 24 7.34 15.23 3.43
CA GLU A 24 8.69 15.49 2.98
C GLU A 24 9.60 15.70 4.19
N ASN A 25 10.80 15.13 4.16
CA ASN A 25 11.78 15.30 5.23
C ASN A 25 12.80 16.42 4.91
N VAL A 26 13.74 16.64 5.83
CA VAL A 26 14.75 17.72 5.75
C VAL A 26 15.78 17.59 4.60
N LYS A 27 15.82 16.43 3.92
CA LYS A 27 16.66 16.21 2.72
C LYS A 27 15.84 16.17 1.43
N ASP A 28 14.64 16.74 1.42
CA ASP A 28 13.74 16.75 0.27
C ASP A 28 13.32 15.33 -0.20
N GLN A 29 13.48 14.32 0.67
CA GLN A 29 12.95 12.98 0.39
C GLN A 29 11.46 13.00 0.66
N VAL A 30 10.66 12.56 -0.30
CA VAL A 30 9.20 12.59 -0.24
C VAL A 30 8.66 11.18 -0.11
N ILE A 31 7.75 10.97 0.85
CA ILE A 31 6.98 9.74 0.95
C ILE A 31 5.51 10.03 0.64
N ALA A 32 4.94 9.27 -0.29
CA ALA A 32 3.52 9.25 -0.60
C ALA A 32 2.94 7.90 -0.20
N ILE A 33 1.79 7.89 0.48
CA ILE A 33 1.19 6.68 1.03
C ILE A 33 -0.30 6.67 0.71
N VAL A 34 -0.79 5.50 0.29
CA VAL A 34 -2.23 5.21 0.13
C VAL A 34 -2.52 3.89 0.83
N CYS A 35 -3.60 3.86 1.61
CA CYS A 35 -4.11 2.69 2.30
C CYS A 35 -5.61 2.56 2.04
N ASP A 36 -6.08 1.41 1.53
CA ASP A 36 -7.50 1.05 1.39
C ASP A 36 -7.87 0.09 2.51
N GLY A 37 -8.67 0.59 3.44
CA GLY A 37 -9.07 -0.14 4.63
C GLY A 37 -10.19 -1.13 4.36
N MET A 38 -10.03 -2.38 4.78
CA MET A 38 -11.03 -3.43 4.68
C MET A 38 -11.46 -3.95 6.04
N GLY A 39 -12.72 -4.40 6.10
CA GLY A 39 -13.33 -4.96 7.32
C GLY A 39 -14.74 -4.43 7.54
N GLY A 40 -15.47 -5.07 8.49
CA GLY A 40 -16.83 -4.64 8.83
C GLY A 40 -16.85 -3.32 9.60
N HIS A 41 -17.96 -2.56 9.49
CA HIS A 41 -18.25 -1.34 10.25
C HIS A 41 -17.16 -0.25 10.21
N ARG A 42 -16.31 -0.16 11.24
CA ARG A 42 -15.20 0.82 11.37
C ARG A 42 -13.82 0.18 11.29
N ALA A 43 -13.77 -1.12 11.17
CA ALA A 43 -12.54 -1.88 11.30
C ALA A 43 -11.50 -1.50 10.22
N GLY A 44 -11.93 -1.34 8.96
CA GLY A 44 -11.06 -0.91 7.86
C GLY A 44 -10.51 0.52 8.03
N GLU A 45 -11.36 1.48 8.47
CA GLU A 45 -10.93 2.86 8.75
C GLU A 45 -9.84 2.92 9.82
N ILE A 46 -9.96 2.06 10.85
CA ILE A 46 -8.97 1.98 11.92
C ILE A 46 -7.67 1.36 11.39
N ALA A 47 -7.76 0.28 10.61
CA ALA A 47 -6.59 -0.39 10.07
C ALA A 47 -5.78 0.54 9.13
N SER A 48 -6.44 1.19 8.16
CA SER A 48 -5.78 2.09 7.22
C SER A 48 -5.13 3.28 7.93
N ARG A 49 -5.81 3.85 8.95
CA ARG A 49 -5.26 4.95 9.76
C ARG A 49 -4.04 4.52 10.57
N VAL A 50 -4.11 3.38 11.26
CA VAL A 50 -2.99 2.86 12.06
C VAL A 50 -1.76 2.64 11.21
N VAL A 51 -1.92 2.05 10.02
CA VAL A 51 -0.81 1.82 9.09
C VAL A 51 -0.24 3.14 8.57
N MET A 52 -1.10 4.08 8.18
CA MET A 52 -0.69 5.42 7.75
C MET A 52 0.10 6.14 8.85
N ASP A 53 -0.45 6.20 10.07
CA ASP A 53 0.17 6.89 11.22
C ASP A 53 1.53 6.24 11.58
N GLN A 54 1.66 4.91 11.50
CA GLN A 54 2.91 4.21 11.73
C GLN A 54 3.99 4.68 10.74
N PHE A 55 3.70 4.72 9.45
CA PHE A 55 4.64 5.17 8.44
C PHE A 55 5.01 6.65 8.60
N VAL A 56 4.02 7.52 8.83
CA VAL A 56 4.25 8.96 9.03
C VAL A 56 5.15 9.21 10.23
N ASN A 57 4.82 8.62 11.39
CA ASN A 57 5.58 8.80 12.63
C ASN A 57 7.01 8.23 12.52
N CYS A 58 7.18 7.07 11.89
CA CYS A 58 8.48 6.48 11.67
C CYS A 58 9.33 7.33 10.72
N PHE A 59 8.77 7.82 9.61
CA PHE A 59 9.49 8.64 8.63
C PHE A 59 9.93 10.00 9.20
N ASP A 60 9.10 10.63 10.02
CA ASP A 60 9.40 11.91 10.68
C ASP A 60 10.47 11.79 11.77
N SER A 61 10.61 10.60 12.37
CA SER A 61 11.49 10.35 13.51
C SER A 61 12.88 9.82 13.16
N ILE A 62 13.09 9.36 11.90
CA ILE A 62 14.37 8.79 11.47
C ILE A 62 15.25 9.81 10.73
N PRO A 63 16.59 9.62 10.70
CA PRO A 63 17.44 10.34 9.76
C PRO A 63 17.02 10.01 8.32
N PRO A 64 17.20 10.97 7.39
CA PRO A 64 17.00 10.70 5.97
C PRO A 64 17.89 9.54 5.49
N PHE A 65 17.36 8.74 4.56
CA PHE A 65 18.09 7.60 3.99
C PHE A 65 19.31 8.06 3.19
N ASP A 66 20.40 7.33 3.33
CA ASP A 66 21.63 7.55 2.57
C ASP A 66 21.76 6.58 1.38
N ASN A 67 21.00 5.47 1.37
CA ASN A 67 21.01 4.48 0.29
C ASN A 67 19.71 3.66 0.22
N VAL A 68 19.55 2.95 -0.90
CA VAL A 68 18.34 2.15 -1.18
C VAL A 68 18.19 0.94 -0.25
N ASP A 69 19.27 0.36 0.22
CA ASP A 69 19.20 -0.83 1.07
C ASP A 69 18.65 -0.48 2.46
N GLU A 70 19.04 0.67 3.01
CA GLU A 70 18.46 1.22 4.23
C GLU A 70 16.97 1.51 4.05
N LEU A 71 16.60 2.15 2.93
CA LEU A 71 15.21 2.43 2.59
C LEU A 71 14.38 1.16 2.48
N LYS A 72 14.84 0.15 1.73
CA LYS A 72 14.16 -1.15 1.58
C LYS A 72 13.96 -1.84 2.93
N LYS A 73 15.00 -1.86 3.74
CA LYS A 73 14.95 -2.45 5.08
C LYS A 73 13.92 -1.74 5.93
N TRP A 74 13.97 -0.42 5.99
CA TRP A 74 13.03 0.37 6.78
C TRP A 74 11.58 0.18 6.32
N VAL A 75 11.31 0.22 5.02
CA VAL A 75 9.95 0.00 4.49
C VAL A 75 9.42 -1.36 4.91
N ASN A 76 10.22 -2.43 4.75
CA ASN A 76 9.80 -3.77 5.14
C ASN A 76 9.56 -3.88 6.65
N GLU A 77 10.49 -3.39 7.48
CA GLU A 77 10.33 -3.41 8.94
C GLU A 77 9.07 -2.65 9.36
N THR A 78 8.81 -1.47 8.79
CA THR A 78 7.62 -0.67 9.08
C THR A 78 6.32 -1.40 8.66
N ILE A 79 6.30 -2.10 7.51
CA ILE A 79 5.15 -2.91 7.09
C ILE A 79 4.90 -4.04 8.10
N TYR A 80 5.92 -4.79 8.51
CA TYR A 80 5.75 -5.89 9.46
C TYR A 80 5.36 -5.41 10.86
N GLU A 81 5.89 -4.28 11.32
CA GLU A 81 5.48 -3.66 12.58
C GLU A 81 4.02 -3.22 12.54
N ALA A 82 3.61 -2.54 11.47
CA ALA A 82 2.22 -2.13 11.26
C ALA A 82 1.27 -3.34 11.25
N ASP A 83 1.64 -4.43 10.56
CA ASP A 83 0.89 -5.68 10.55
C ASP A 83 0.71 -6.26 11.96
N ALA A 84 1.80 -6.30 12.73
CA ALA A 84 1.76 -6.79 14.10
C ALA A 84 0.86 -5.92 15.00
N ILE A 85 0.86 -4.59 14.80
CA ILE A 85 -0.01 -3.67 15.53
C ILE A 85 -1.48 -3.94 15.17
N VAL A 86 -1.82 -3.99 13.88
CA VAL A 86 -3.19 -4.23 13.40
C VAL A 86 -3.70 -5.59 13.90
N LYS A 87 -2.93 -6.66 13.76
CA LYS A 87 -3.28 -8.01 14.26
C LYS A 87 -3.51 -8.03 15.78
N ARG A 88 -2.68 -7.32 16.54
CA ARG A 88 -2.86 -7.21 18.00
C ARG A 88 -4.16 -6.49 18.35
N MET A 89 -4.46 -5.36 17.69
CA MET A 89 -5.69 -4.61 17.93
C MET A 89 -6.94 -5.42 17.54
N ALA A 90 -6.88 -6.18 16.44
CA ALA A 90 -7.96 -7.07 16.00
C ALA A 90 -8.26 -8.18 17.05
N LYS A 91 -7.23 -8.69 17.72
CA LYS A 91 -7.39 -9.70 18.79
C LYS A 91 -7.93 -9.13 20.10
N GLN A 92 -7.66 -7.86 20.38
CA GLN A 92 -8.06 -7.22 21.65
C GLN A 92 -9.50 -6.72 21.67
N ASN A 93 -10.10 -6.48 20.48
CA ASN A 93 -11.46 -5.94 20.38
C ASN A 93 -12.26 -6.68 19.28
N VAL A 94 -13.39 -7.26 19.69
CA VAL A 94 -14.28 -8.01 18.79
C VAL A 94 -14.80 -7.12 17.63
N GLU A 95 -14.99 -5.82 17.86
CA GLU A 95 -15.40 -4.87 16.81
C GLU A 95 -14.33 -4.64 15.74
N HIS A 96 -13.09 -4.96 16.04
CA HIS A 96 -11.95 -4.87 15.12
C HIS A 96 -11.64 -6.20 14.42
N HIS A 97 -12.43 -7.25 14.68
CA HIS A 97 -12.18 -8.56 14.12
C HIS A 97 -12.22 -8.54 12.58
N GLY A 98 -11.18 -9.09 11.95
CA GLY A 98 -11.07 -9.10 10.48
C GLY A 98 -10.72 -7.74 9.86
N MET A 99 -10.26 -6.75 10.65
CA MET A 99 -9.75 -5.52 10.09
C MET A 99 -8.43 -5.74 9.37
N GLY A 100 -8.25 -5.01 8.28
CA GLY A 100 -7.01 -5.01 7.51
C GLY A 100 -6.97 -3.81 6.58
N THR A 101 -5.88 -3.67 5.86
CA THR A 101 -5.71 -2.62 4.86
C THR A 101 -4.68 -3.02 3.81
N THR A 102 -4.83 -2.48 2.62
CA THR A 102 -3.74 -2.44 1.63
C THR A 102 -2.73 -1.37 2.02
N ILE A 103 -1.59 -1.36 1.37
CA ILE A 103 -0.68 -0.21 1.34
C ILE A 103 0.01 -0.11 -0.02
N VAL A 104 0.13 1.11 -0.51
CA VAL A 104 1.12 1.52 -1.51
C VAL A 104 1.91 2.65 -0.90
N VAL A 105 3.21 2.48 -0.82
CA VAL A 105 4.15 3.52 -0.41
C VAL A 105 5.12 3.82 -1.55
N ALA A 106 5.23 5.09 -1.93
CA ALA A 106 6.19 5.57 -2.91
C ALA A 106 7.14 6.56 -2.25
N ILE A 107 8.44 6.36 -2.36
CA ILE A 107 9.47 7.22 -1.78
C ILE A 107 10.35 7.77 -2.90
N LEU A 108 10.41 9.09 -3.00
CA LEU A 108 11.34 9.78 -3.88
C LEU A 108 12.63 10.08 -3.11
N MET A 109 13.74 9.59 -3.63
CA MET A 109 15.08 9.83 -3.14
C MET A 109 16.03 9.91 -4.34
N ASP A 110 16.90 10.94 -4.40
CA ASP A 110 17.92 11.11 -5.44
C ASP A 110 17.42 11.02 -6.89
N ASN A 111 16.20 11.56 -7.16
CA ASN A 111 15.49 11.48 -8.45
C ASN A 111 15.05 10.07 -8.87
N VAL A 112 15.07 9.10 -7.98
CA VAL A 112 14.55 7.76 -8.17
C VAL A 112 13.30 7.60 -7.32
N ILE A 113 12.27 6.95 -7.86
CA ILE A 113 11.05 6.60 -7.12
C ILE A 113 11.12 5.12 -6.75
N TYR A 114 11.03 4.86 -5.46
CA TYR A 114 10.94 3.51 -4.89
C TYR A 114 9.52 3.26 -4.44
N ILE A 115 8.92 2.16 -4.90
CA ILE A 115 7.53 1.81 -4.59
C ILE A 115 7.52 0.46 -3.90
N SER A 116 6.81 0.37 -2.78
CA SER A 116 6.47 -0.92 -2.17
C SER A 116 4.97 -1.02 -1.97
N HIS A 117 4.40 -2.23 -2.07
CA HIS A 117 2.98 -2.42 -1.87
C HIS A 117 2.62 -3.78 -1.29
N VAL A 118 1.46 -3.82 -0.63
CA VAL A 118 0.73 -5.01 -0.18
C VAL A 118 -0.75 -4.80 -0.50
N GLY A 119 -1.36 -5.76 -1.20
CA GLY A 119 -2.78 -5.70 -1.58
C GLY A 119 -2.99 -5.36 -3.06
N ASP A 120 -4.16 -4.79 -3.38
CA ASP A 120 -4.62 -4.48 -4.73
C ASP A 120 -4.77 -2.97 -5.02
N SER A 121 -4.32 -2.12 -4.11
CA SER A 121 -4.10 -0.70 -4.40
C SER A 121 -2.92 -0.54 -5.34
N ARG A 122 -3.00 0.44 -6.27
CA ARG A 122 -2.11 0.47 -7.43
C ARG A 122 -1.32 1.76 -7.53
N ALA A 123 -0.10 1.65 -8.03
CA ALA A 123 0.72 2.78 -8.49
C ALA A 123 0.79 2.78 -10.02
N TYR A 124 0.72 3.99 -10.59
CA TYR A 124 0.82 4.22 -12.02
C TYR A 124 1.86 5.29 -12.32
N VAL A 125 2.48 5.21 -13.48
CA VAL A 125 3.30 6.28 -14.05
C VAL A 125 2.69 6.75 -15.36
N LEU A 126 2.64 8.06 -15.55
CA LEU A 126 2.32 8.67 -16.84
C LEU A 126 3.63 9.13 -17.50
N LYS A 127 4.01 8.51 -18.62
CA LYS A 127 5.21 8.86 -19.37
C LYS A 127 4.88 8.89 -20.87
N ASN A 128 5.23 9.98 -21.55
CA ASN A 128 4.94 10.18 -22.98
C ASN A 128 3.46 9.93 -23.34
N ASP A 129 2.54 10.49 -22.54
CA ASP A 129 1.08 10.34 -22.66
C ASP A 129 0.56 8.91 -22.53
N GLN A 130 1.39 7.98 -22.05
CA GLN A 130 1.01 6.61 -21.75
C GLN A 130 0.95 6.37 -20.27
N LEU A 131 -0.22 5.94 -19.77
CA LEU A 131 -0.42 5.52 -18.39
C LEU A 131 -0.03 4.04 -18.26
N MET A 132 0.95 3.75 -17.41
CA MET A 132 1.41 2.40 -17.15
C MET A 132 1.23 2.04 -15.68
N GLN A 133 0.63 0.89 -15.41
CA GLN A 133 0.55 0.33 -14.06
C GLN A 133 1.91 -0.25 -13.67
N LEU A 134 2.40 0.11 -12.49
CA LEU A 134 3.68 -0.35 -11.96
C LEU A 134 3.51 -1.55 -11.03
N THR A 135 2.47 -1.54 -10.20
CA THR A 135 2.19 -2.59 -9.22
C THR A 135 1.42 -3.75 -9.83
N LYS A 136 1.60 -4.95 -9.30
CA LYS A 136 0.79 -6.12 -9.62
C LYS A 136 -0.03 -6.50 -8.40
N ASP A 137 -1.36 -6.48 -8.53
CA ASP A 137 -2.27 -6.71 -7.43
C ASP A 137 -2.04 -8.08 -6.76
N HIS A 138 -1.98 -8.11 -5.44
CA HIS A 138 -1.93 -9.33 -4.64
C HIS A 138 -3.33 -9.93 -4.51
N THR A 139 -3.85 -10.48 -5.62
CA THR A 139 -5.17 -11.12 -5.70
C THR A 139 -5.06 -12.60 -6.03
N LEU A 140 -6.10 -13.35 -5.66
CA LEU A 140 -6.19 -14.77 -5.99
C LEU A 140 -6.10 -15.01 -7.50
N VAL A 141 -6.80 -14.19 -8.29
CA VAL A 141 -6.81 -14.36 -9.75
C VAL A 141 -5.44 -14.13 -10.37
N ASN A 142 -4.69 -13.12 -9.91
CA ASN A 142 -3.32 -12.91 -10.38
C ASN A 142 -2.40 -14.06 -10.00
N ALA A 143 -2.56 -14.62 -8.79
CA ALA A 143 -1.80 -15.82 -8.39
C ALA A 143 -2.15 -17.06 -9.23
N LEU A 144 -3.40 -17.18 -9.71
CA LEU A 144 -3.81 -18.25 -10.63
C LEU A 144 -3.26 -18.05 -12.04
N VAL A 145 -3.26 -16.81 -12.54
CA VAL A 145 -2.64 -16.45 -13.84
C VAL A 145 -1.15 -16.77 -13.82
N ASP A 146 -0.44 -16.36 -12.77
CA ASP A 146 1.01 -16.61 -12.63
C ASP A 146 1.38 -18.10 -12.63
N ARG A 147 0.48 -18.94 -12.13
CA ARG A 147 0.64 -20.40 -12.15
C ARG A 147 0.16 -21.04 -13.46
N GLY A 148 -0.36 -20.25 -14.41
CA GLY A 148 -0.95 -20.74 -15.65
C GLY A 148 -2.26 -21.53 -15.46
N ALA A 149 -2.94 -21.36 -14.30
CA ALA A 149 -4.19 -22.06 -14.01
C ALA A 149 -5.39 -21.43 -14.70
N ILE A 150 -5.35 -20.13 -14.94
CA ILE A 150 -6.34 -19.37 -15.72
C ILE A 150 -5.62 -18.36 -16.62
N SER A 151 -6.28 -17.91 -17.69
CA SER A 151 -5.82 -16.81 -18.53
C SER A 151 -6.12 -15.44 -17.92
N GLU A 152 -5.46 -14.38 -18.40
CA GLU A 152 -5.78 -13.00 -18.01
C GLU A 152 -7.25 -12.63 -18.33
N GLU A 153 -7.79 -13.13 -19.45
CA GLU A 153 -9.18 -12.90 -19.85
C GLU A 153 -10.16 -13.56 -18.88
N GLU A 154 -9.86 -14.77 -18.42
CA GLU A 154 -10.66 -15.48 -17.42
C GLU A 154 -10.60 -14.78 -16.06
N ALA A 155 -9.44 -14.22 -15.69
CA ALA A 155 -9.26 -13.48 -14.43
C ALA A 155 -10.19 -12.26 -14.32
N VAL A 156 -10.41 -11.51 -15.41
CA VAL A 156 -11.26 -10.31 -15.42
C VAL A 156 -12.71 -10.61 -15.00
N ASN A 157 -13.23 -11.78 -15.40
CA ASN A 157 -14.61 -12.18 -15.11
C ASN A 157 -14.72 -13.22 -13.97
N HIS A 158 -13.65 -13.52 -13.29
CA HIS A 158 -13.62 -14.52 -12.23
C HIS A 158 -14.45 -14.08 -11.01
N SER A 159 -15.21 -14.99 -10.42
CA SER A 159 -16.08 -14.70 -9.27
C SER A 159 -15.30 -14.25 -8.02
N GLN A 160 -14.05 -14.65 -7.89
CA GLN A 160 -13.15 -14.31 -6.77
C GLN A 160 -12.08 -13.26 -7.15
N LYS A 161 -12.31 -12.44 -8.14
CA LYS A 161 -11.34 -11.43 -8.62
C LYS A 161 -10.93 -10.40 -7.57
N ASN A 162 -11.78 -10.16 -6.57
CA ASN A 162 -11.52 -9.21 -5.47
C ASN A 162 -10.95 -9.88 -4.21
N VAL A 163 -10.62 -11.17 -4.25
CA VAL A 163 -10.04 -11.87 -3.10
C VAL A 163 -8.56 -11.57 -3.02
N LEU A 164 -8.16 -10.87 -1.96
CA LEU A 164 -6.76 -10.57 -1.69
C LEU A 164 -6.01 -11.81 -1.19
N THR A 165 -4.78 -11.98 -1.65
CA THR A 165 -3.84 -12.99 -1.13
C THR A 165 -2.96 -12.44 -0.02
N GLN A 166 -2.82 -11.12 0.06
CA GLN A 166 -2.06 -10.43 1.08
C GLN A 166 -2.72 -9.10 1.45
N ALA A 167 -2.81 -8.82 2.74
CA ALA A 167 -3.20 -7.51 3.28
C ALA A 167 -2.64 -7.35 4.69
N ILE A 168 -2.31 -6.14 5.10
CA ILE A 168 -1.85 -5.83 6.46
C ILE A 168 -3.01 -6.09 7.44
N GLY A 169 -2.74 -6.81 8.51
CA GLY A 169 -3.75 -7.21 9.51
C GLY A 169 -4.51 -8.49 9.18
N ALA A 170 -4.45 -9.00 7.93
CA ALA A 170 -5.02 -10.28 7.56
C ALA A 170 -4.17 -11.46 8.06
N ASP A 171 -4.81 -12.62 8.22
CA ASP A 171 -4.10 -13.85 8.63
C ASP A 171 -3.43 -14.52 7.41
N THR A 172 -2.58 -13.76 6.73
CA THR A 172 -1.82 -14.16 5.55
C THR A 172 -0.35 -13.87 5.76
N GLU A 173 0.51 -14.62 5.07
CA GLU A 173 1.94 -14.30 4.99
C GLU A 173 2.14 -13.07 4.13
N LEU A 174 2.88 -12.08 4.63
CA LEU A 174 3.22 -10.89 3.89
C LEU A 174 4.52 -11.06 3.12
N THR A 175 4.48 -10.71 1.86
CA THR A 175 5.66 -10.60 0.98
C THR A 175 5.52 -9.28 0.20
N PRO A 176 5.91 -8.15 0.81
CA PRO A 176 5.80 -6.85 0.14
C PRO A 176 6.57 -6.84 -1.17
N SER A 177 5.96 -6.35 -2.23
CA SER A 177 6.64 -6.15 -3.52
C SER A 177 7.40 -4.83 -3.49
N PHE A 178 8.54 -4.77 -4.18
CA PHE A 178 9.38 -3.58 -4.28
C PHE A 178 9.72 -3.30 -5.74
N ILE A 179 9.55 -2.05 -6.16
CA ILE A 179 9.77 -1.58 -7.52
C ILE A 179 10.65 -0.34 -7.46
N GLU A 180 11.65 -0.28 -8.32
CA GLU A 180 12.51 0.87 -8.52
C GLU A 180 12.24 1.47 -9.89
N LEU A 181 11.92 2.75 -9.93
CA LEU A 181 11.70 3.50 -11.17
C LEU A 181 12.82 4.50 -11.35
N GLU A 182 13.80 4.15 -12.19
CA GLU A 182 14.92 5.05 -12.50
C GLU A 182 14.43 6.30 -13.23
N SER A 183 14.94 7.44 -12.77
CA SER A 183 14.92 8.75 -13.40
C SER A 183 13.64 9.13 -14.13
N VAL A 184 12.78 9.82 -13.44
CA VAL A 184 11.81 10.70 -14.07
C VAL A 184 12.57 11.98 -14.47
N SER A 185 13.18 11.98 -15.66
CA SER A 185 13.62 13.26 -16.24
C SER A 185 12.35 14.08 -16.56
N TYR A 186 12.21 15.18 -15.85
CA TYR A 186 11.17 16.20 -16.03
C TYR A 186 11.36 16.95 -17.35
#